data_26a4d976d089c5111708a045caa0fa70
#
_entry.id   26a4d976d089c5111708a045caa0fa70
#
_cell.length_a   1.000
_cell.length_b   1.000
_cell.length_c   1.000
_cell.angle_alpha   90.00
_cell.angle_beta   90.00
_cell.angle_gamma   90.00
#
_symmetry.space_group_name_H-M   'P 1'
#
loop_
_entity.id
_entity.type
_entity.pdbx_description
1 polymer ?
#
loop_
_entity_poly.entity_id
_entity_poly.type
_entity_poly.pdbx_seq_one_letter_code
_entity_poly.pdbx_strand_id
1 'polypeptide(L)'
;MTIQLSEHFTYKKIFRFALPSIVMMVFTSIYGVVDGTFVSNFVGKTPFAAVNLVWPFLMILGAFGFMIGTGGSALVAKTLGENKKEDANRYFTMLITLVIILGILLTIFGLIVVRPLSHALGARGQMLEDCVTYGRTLMIFNTAFMLQSVFQSLFITAEKPRLGLIMTVAAGLTNMVLDALFIAVFKWGLVGAALASGLSQCIGGILPLIYFLSPKNDTALKFVKTKLEGRVLLKACANGASELMTTVSSSLVSMLYNFQLMRLAGQNGIAAYGAVMYVEFAFVAVFIGYSIGTAPIVSYHYGSGNNDEVKNMLQKSFKIMSVLGITMMVLAQILASPLAKVFVGYDKQLFDMTVHGFRLFSFYFILAGINIYSSSFFTALNNGMISAIISFSRTLGFETLAVIILPIFLQLDGVWLAITVAEICAFVISISFLIAKKEKYHYA
;
A
#
# COMPACT_ATOMS: atom_id res chain seq x y z
N MET A 1 -24.68 -10.44 -11.75
CA MET A 1 -24.68 -9.07 -12.33
C MET A 1 -23.38 -8.39 -11.91
N THR A 2 -22.61 -7.93 -12.87
CA THR A 2 -21.46 -7.04 -12.67
C THR A 2 -22.00 -5.64 -12.33
N ILE A 3 -21.51 -5.04 -11.26
CA ILE A 3 -21.86 -3.66 -10.88
C ILE A 3 -21.03 -2.73 -11.78
N GLN A 4 -21.69 -1.82 -12.48
CA GLN A 4 -21.05 -0.85 -13.36
C GLN A 4 -20.69 0.44 -12.59
N LEU A 5 -19.62 1.12 -12.99
CA LEU A 5 -19.21 2.39 -12.38
C LEU A 5 -20.26 3.50 -12.53
N SER A 6 -21.12 3.42 -13.56
CA SER A 6 -22.19 4.40 -13.87
C SER A 6 -23.43 4.29 -12.98
N GLU A 7 -23.54 3.23 -12.16
CA GLU A 7 -24.71 3.00 -11.33
C GLU A 7 -24.76 3.92 -10.10
N HIS A 8 -25.97 4.11 -9.56
CA HIS A 8 -26.12 4.67 -8.20
C HIS A 8 -25.66 3.69 -7.13
N PHE A 9 -24.80 4.14 -6.21
CA PHE A 9 -24.20 3.32 -5.16
C PHE A 9 -24.92 3.44 -3.82
N THR A 10 -25.65 2.39 -3.47
CA THR A 10 -26.17 2.16 -2.11
C THR A 10 -25.07 1.54 -1.24
N TYR A 11 -25.20 1.57 0.10
CA TYR A 11 -24.26 0.91 1.01
C TYR A 11 -23.97 -0.55 0.61
N LYS A 12 -25.01 -1.32 0.26
CA LYS A 12 -24.87 -2.71 -0.18
C LYS A 12 -24.03 -2.84 -1.46
N LYS A 13 -24.25 -1.94 -2.43
CA LYS A 13 -23.45 -1.94 -3.68
C LYS A 13 -22.00 -1.53 -3.43
N ILE A 14 -21.77 -0.52 -2.59
CA ILE A 14 -20.41 -0.09 -2.20
C ILE A 14 -19.65 -1.27 -1.59
N PHE A 15 -20.21 -1.92 -0.57
CA PHE A 15 -19.56 -3.07 0.05
C PHE A 15 -19.31 -4.21 -0.94
N ARG A 16 -20.30 -4.55 -1.76
CA ARG A 16 -20.16 -5.63 -2.75
C ARG A 16 -19.10 -5.34 -3.81
N PHE A 17 -18.91 -4.08 -4.16
CA PHE A 17 -17.91 -3.64 -5.15
C PHE A 17 -16.52 -3.51 -4.53
N ALA A 18 -16.40 -2.93 -3.32
CA ALA A 18 -15.13 -2.72 -2.64
C ALA A 18 -14.60 -3.97 -1.92
N LEU A 19 -15.46 -4.92 -1.53
CA LEU A 19 -15.05 -6.11 -0.77
C LEU A 19 -13.91 -6.90 -1.44
N PRO A 20 -13.92 -7.17 -2.76
CA PRO A 20 -12.79 -7.83 -3.39
C PRO A 20 -11.46 -7.09 -3.21
N SER A 21 -11.47 -5.76 -3.26
CA SER A 21 -10.27 -4.94 -3.07
C SER A 21 -9.80 -4.95 -1.60
N ILE A 22 -10.73 -4.94 -0.65
CA ILE A 22 -10.42 -5.09 0.77
C ILE A 22 -9.76 -6.45 1.03
N VAL A 23 -10.40 -7.53 0.56
CA VAL A 23 -9.87 -8.90 0.73
C VAL A 23 -8.50 -9.03 0.04
N MET A 24 -8.33 -8.44 -1.14
CA MET A 24 -7.06 -8.40 -1.86
C MET A 24 -5.94 -7.78 -1.03
N MET A 25 -6.19 -6.62 -0.40
CA MET A 25 -5.18 -5.91 0.40
C MET A 25 -4.87 -6.64 1.71
N VAL A 26 -5.90 -7.16 2.40
CA VAL A 26 -5.72 -7.96 3.62
C VAL A 26 -4.95 -9.25 3.31
N PHE A 27 -5.28 -9.93 2.21
CA PHE A 27 -4.56 -11.12 1.78
C PHE A 27 -3.09 -10.83 1.46
N THR A 28 -2.82 -9.69 0.79
CA THR A 28 -1.45 -9.22 0.50
C THR A 28 -0.66 -9.01 1.80
N SER A 29 -1.29 -8.44 2.83
CA SER A 29 -0.66 -8.27 4.15
C SER A 29 -0.33 -9.61 4.80
N ILE A 30 -1.24 -10.57 4.74
CA ILE A 30 -1.06 -11.89 5.36
C ILE A 30 0.07 -12.67 4.69
N TYR A 31 0.09 -12.75 3.35
CA TYR A 31 1.16 -13.52 2.70
C TYR A 31 2.54 -12.88 2.88
N GLY A 32 2.64 -11.55 3.00
CA GLY A 32 3.89 -10.89 3.33
C GLY A 32 4.44 -11.28 4.71
N VAL A 33 3.54 -11.46 5.71
CA VAL A 33 3.93 -11.99 7.02
C VAL A 33 4.41 -13.44 6.93
N VAL A 34 3.75 -14.26 6.12
CA VAL A 34 4.13 -15.66 5.89
C VAL A 34 5.52 -15.75 5.25
N ASP A 35 5.79 -14.99 4.19
CA ASP A 35 7.10 -14.92 3.53
C ASP A 35 8.21 -14.57 4.54
N GLY A 36 8.04 -13.50 5.31
CA GLY A 36 8.99 -13.13 6.37
C GLY A 36 9.21 -14.24 7.42
N THR A 37 8.16 -14.99 7.74
CA THR A 37 8.23 -16.13 8.67
C THR A 37 9.06 -17.27 8.09
N PHE A 38 8.91 -17.59 6.81
CA PHE A 38 9.75 -18.60 6.14
C PHE A 38 11.22 -18.20 6.15
N VAL A 39 11.55 -16.97 5.80
CA VAL A 39 12.95 -16.49 5.82
C VAL A 39 13.52 -16.53 7.23
N SER A 40 12.80 -16.05 8.24
CA SER A 40 13.27 -16.03 9.62
C SER A 40 13.56 -17.41 10.19
N ASN A 41 12.64 -18.37 9.97
CA ASN A 41 12.73 -19.69 10.61
C ASN A 41 13.63 -20.68 9.87
N PHE A 42 13.73 -20.59 8.54
CA PHE A 42 14.43 -21.60 7.73
C PHE A 42 15.75 -21.11 7.16
N VAL A 43 15.94 -19.79 6.98
CA VAL A 43 17.20 -19.26 6.41
C VAL A 43 18.13 -18.75 7.50
N GLY A 44 17.59 -18.10 8.53
CA GLY A 44 18.35 -17.70 9.71
C GLY A 44 18.35 -16.19 10.00
N LYS A 45 18.95 -15.82 11.12
CA LYS A 45 18.90 -14.45 11.68
C LYS A 45 19.61 -13.41 10.80
N THR A 46 20.83 -13.71 10.36
CA THR A 46 21.61 -12.77 9.52
C THR A 46 20.97 -12.53 8.17
N PRO A 47 20.53 -13.56 7.40
CA PRO A 47 19.75 -13.39 6.21
C PRO A 47 18.45 -12.60 6.41
N PHE A 48 17.70 -12.87 7.47
CA PHE A 48 16.48 -12.14 7.80
C PHE A 48 16.75 -10.65 8.08
N ALA A 49 17.85 -10.34 8.81
CA ALA A 49 18.28 -8.96 9.03
C ALA A 49 18.67 -8.27 7.72
N ALA A 50 19.34 -8.97 6.80
CA ALA A 50 19.71 -8.46 5.50
C ALA A 50 18.48 -8.11 4.64
N VAL A 51 17.45 -8.98 4.62
CA VAL A 51 16.17 -8.70 3.95
C VAL A 51 15.55 -7.43 4.51
N ASN A 52 15.41 -7.32 5.83
CA ASN A 52 14.81 -6.14 6.46
C ASN A 52 15.58 -4.84 6.17
N LEU A 53 16.91 -4.91 6.03
CA LEU A 53 17.74 -3.74 5.71
C LEU A 53 17.51 -3.23 4.29
N VAL A 54 17.38 -4.14 3.32
CA VAL A 54 17.26 -3.77 1.90
C VAL A 54 15.80 -3.54 1.47
N TRP A 55 14.84 -4.09 2.21
CA TRP A 55 13.41 -4.04 1.88
C TRP A 55 12.86 -2.64 1.63
N PRO A 56 13.14 -1.61 2.48
CA PRO A 56 12.63 -0.26 2.23
C PRO A 56 13.06 0.30 0.87
N PHE A 57 14.30 0.04 0.45
CA PHE A 57 14.80 0.44 -0.86
C PHE A 57 14.03 -0.24 -2.01
N LEU A 58 13.81 -1.55 -1.90
CA LEU A 58 13.06 -2.31 -2.90
C LEU A 58 11.62 -1.80 -3.00
N MET A 59 10.99 -1.52 -1.86
CA MET A 59 9.64 -0.97 -1.80
C MET A 59 9.54 0.44 -2.41
N ILE A 60 10.54 1.31 -2.22
CA ILE A 60 10.58 2.63 -2.84
C ILE A 60 10.61 2.51 -4.38
N LEU A 61 11.43 1.60 -4.93
CA LEU A 61 11.47 1.38 -6.37
C LEU A 61 10.17 0.79 -6.90
N GLY A 62 9.55 -0.13 -6.16
CA GLY A 62 8.24 -0.70 -6.51
C GLY A 62 7.07 0.29 -6.36
N ALA A 63 7.19 1.28 -5.46
CA ALA A 63 6.15 2.27 -5.20
C ALA A 63 5.80 3.15 -6.42
N PHE A 64 6.68 3.25 -7.41
CA PHE A 64 6.34 3.84 -8.71
C PHE A 64 5.20 3.10 -9.41
N GLY A 65 5.08 1.79 -9.20
CA GLY A 65 3.94 1.01 -9.67
C GLY A 65 2.63 1.45 -9.00
N PHE A 66 2.62 1.62 -7.68
CA PHE A 66 1.45 2.14 -6.96
C PHE A 66 1.11 3.56 -7.39
N MET A 67 2.09 4.45 -7.53
CA MET A 67 1.90 5.82 -8.00
C MET A 67 1.22 5.86 -9.38
N ILE A 68 1.72 5.09 -10.34
CA ILE A 68 1.16 5.03 -11.69
C ILE A 68 -0.20 4.34 -11.66
N GLY A 69 -0.37 3.31 -10.83
CA GLY A 69 -1.62 2.55 -10.69
C GLY A 69 -2.76 3.40 -10.16
N THR A 70 -2.60 4.04 -9.02
CA THR A 70 -3.66 4.84 -8.39
C THR A 70 -3.96 6.11 -9.18
N GLY A 71 -2.92 6.88 -9.54
CA GLY A 71 -3.09 8.11 -10.29
C GLY A 71 -3.58 7.89 -11.72
N GLY A 72 -3.09 6.84 -12.38
CA GLY A 72 -3.48 6.46 -13.73
C GLY A 72 -4.90 5.87 -13.79
N SER A 73 -5.27 5.00 -12.85
CA SER A 73 -6.63 4.44 -12.78
C SER A 73 -7.68 5.53 -12.58
N ALA A 74 -7.40 6.52 -11.73
CA ALA A 74 -8.28 7.67 -11.55
C ALA A 74 -8.43 8.50 -12.83
N LEU A 75 -7.33 8.72 -13.58
CA LEU A 75 -7.38 9.42 -14.86
C LEU A 75 -8.21 8.64 -15.89
N VAL A 76 -7.99 7.33 -16.02
CA VAL A 76 -8.73 6.46 -16.95
C VAL A 76 -10.21 6.40 -16.57
N ALA A 77 -10.54 6.20 -15.29
CA ALA A 77 -11.93 6.16 -14.82
C ALA A 77 -12.69 7.47 -15.08
N LYS A 78 -12.04 8.62 -14.84
CA LYS A 78 -12.57 9.93 -15.16
C LYS A 78 -12.87 10.07 -16.66
N THR A 79 -11.92 9.67 -17.51
CA THR A 79 -12.04 9.76 -18.97
C THR A 79 -13.16 8.86 -19.50
N LEU A 80 -13.37 7.68 -18.87
CA LEU A 80 -14.54 6.84 -19.15
C LEU A 80 -15.85 7.54 -18.75
N GLY A 81 -15.87 8.22 -17.59
CA GLY A 81 -17.02 9.02 -17.15
C GLY A 81 -17.37 10.17 -18.10
N GLU A 82 -16.35 10.77 -18.74
CA GLU A 82 -16.52 11.78 -19.80
C GLU A 82 -17.03 11.20 -21.15
N ASN A 83 -17.34 9.90 -21.21
CA ASN A 83 -17.71 9.16 -22.42
C ASN A 83 -16.62 9.13 -23.52
N LYS A 84 -15.35 9.39 -23.17
CA LYS A 84 -14.21 9.39 -24.10
C LYS A 84 -13.48 8.03 -24.05
N LYS A 85 -14.16 6.97 -24.49
CA LYS A 85 -13.66 5.60 -24.39
C LYS A 85 -12.36 5.37 -25.18
N GLU A 86 -12.20 6.02 -26.33
CA GLU A 86 -10.97 5.92 -27.12
C GLU A 86 -9.76 6.51 -26.39
N ASP A 87 -9.93 7.70 -25.79
CA ASP A 87 -8.87 8.33 -25.00
C ASP A 87 -8.55 7.50 -23.74
N ALA A 88 -9.56 6.94 -23.09
CA ALA A 88 -9.34 6.05 -21.93
C ALA A 88 -8.49 4.83 -22.31
N ASN A 89 -8.73 4.21 -23.47
CA ASN A 89 -7.93 3.11 -24.00
C ASN A 89 -6.50 3.53 -24.38
N ARG A 90 -6.33 4.74 -24.94
CA ARG A 90 -5.01 5.32 -25.19
C ARG A 90 -4.24 5.53 -23.89
N TYR A 91 -4.88 6.12 -22.88
CA TYR A 91 -4.26 6.35 -21.57
C TYR A 91 -3.92 5.02 -20.88
N PHE A 92 -4.81 4.05 -20.88
CA PHE A 92 -4.54 2.70 -20.39
C PHE A 92 -3.27 2.10 -21.02
N THR A 93 -3.19 2.14 -22.36
CA THR A 93 -2.01 1.62 -23.11
C THR A 93 -0.74 2.38 -22.74
N MET A 94 -0.80 3.72 -22.66
CA MET A 94 0.34 4.56 -22.29
C MET A 94 0.84 4.27 -20.87
N LEU A 95 -0.06 4.07 -19.89
CA LEU A 95 0.28 3.75 -18.51
C LEU A 95 1.03 2.42 -18.41
N ILE A 96 0.53 1.37 -19.06
CA ILE A 96 1.20 0.06 -19.07
C ILE A 96 2.57 0.15 -19.74
N THR A 97 2.67 0.86 -20.87
CA THR A 97 3.96 1.09 -21.54
C THR A 97 4.94 1.85 -20.65
N LEU A 98 4.47 2.90 -19.95
CA LEU A 98 5.29 3.65 -18.99
C LEU A 98 5.82 2.73 -17.88
N VAL A 99 4.95 1.89 -17.32
CA VAL A 99 5.35 0.97 -16.23
C VAL A 99 6.41 -0.01 -16.69
N ILE A 100 6.29 -0.53 -17.92
CA ILE A 100 7.30 -1.46 -18.46
C ILE A 100 8.64 -0.73 -18.65
N ILE A 101 8.62 0.45 -19.29
CA ILE A 101 9.85 1.22 -19.53
C ILE A 101 10.51 1.63 -18.20
N LEU A 102 9.73 2.25 -17.31
CA LEU A 102 10.22 2.72 -16.02
C LEU A 102 10.66 1.54 -15.14
N GLY A 103 9.92 0.43 -15.16
CA GLY A 103 10.27 -0.79 -14.44
C GLY A 103 11.61 -1.36 -14.88
N ILE A 104 11.89 -1.42 -16.18
CA ILE A 104 13.19 -1.85 -16.70
C ILE A 104 14.31 -0.88 -16.25
N LEU A 105 14.08 0.43 -16.37
CA LEU A 105 15.07 1.44 -15.95
C LEU A 105 15.36 1.34 -14.44
N LEU A 106 14.33 1.20 -13.60
CA LEU A 106 14.48 1.06 -12.17
C LEU A 106 15.09 -0.29 -11.78
N THR A 107 14.84 -1.34 -12.56
CA THR A 107 15.52 -2.64 -12.39
C THR A 107 17.03 -2.48 -12.59
N ILE A 108 17.45 -1.87 -13.70
CA ILE A 108 18.86 -1.62 -13.99
C ILE A 108 19.49 -0.76 -12.90
N PHE A 109 18.83 0.33 -12.52
CA PHE A 109 19.27 1.20 -11.43
C PHE A 109 19.41 0.44 -10.11
N GLY A 110 18.40 -0.35 -9.72
CA GLY A 110 18.41 -1.13 -8.48
C GLY A 110 19.52 -2.18 -8.44
N LEU A 111 19.79 -2.87 -9.57
CA LEU A 111 20.87 -3.86 -9.69
C LEU A 111 22.26 -3.23 -9.44
N ILE A 112 22.45 -1.97 -9.86
CA ILE A 112 23.70 -1.23 -9.67
C ILE A 112 23.79 -0.69 -8.23
N VAL A 113 22.70 -0.09 -7.72
CA VAL A 113 22.70 0.69 -6.48
C VAL A 113 22.58 -0.19 -5.23
N VAL A 114 22.02 -1.40 -5.31
CA VAL A 114 21.77 -2.24 -4.13
C VAL A 114 23.04 -2.50 -3.30
N ARG A 115 24.19 -2.74 -3.93
CA ARG A 115 25.46 -3.00 -3.23
C ARG A 115 26.01 -1.76 -2.49
N PRO A 116 26.26 -0.61 -3.17
CA PRO A 116 26.74 0.58 -2.49
C PRO A 116 25.76 1.09 -1.43
N LEU A 117 24.45 0.98 -1.67
CA LEU A 117 23.43 1.37 -0.70
C LEU A 117 23.47 0.49 0.55
N SER A 118 23.48 -0.85 0.40
CA SER A 118 23.56 -1.76 1.55
C SER A 118 24.83 -1.52 2.37
N HIS A 119 25.95 -1.24 1.69
CA HIS A 119 27.18 -0.87 2.38
C HIS A 119 27.05 0.45 3.15
N ALA A 120 26.41 1.46 2.56
CA ALA A 120 26.14 2.77 3.21
C ALA A 120 25.20 2.63 4.41
N LEU A 121 24.22 1.71 4.35
CA LEU A 121 23.31 1.39 5.44
C LEU A 121 23.95 0.57 6.57
N GLY A 122 25.25 0.24 6.45
CA GLY A 122 26.00 -0.41 7.51
C GLY A 122 26.19 -1.92 7.33
N ALA A 123 25.68 -2.54 6.25
CA ALA A 123 25.93 -3.94 6.00
C ALA A 123 27.42 -4.22 5.71
N ARG A 124 27.98 -5.25 6.33
CA ARG A 124 29.39 -5.69 6.17
C ARG A 124 29.47 -7.21 6.10
N GLY A 125 30.53 -7.72 5.50
CA GLY A 125 30.79 -9.18 5.45
C GLY A 125 29.63 -9.95 4.82
N GLN A 126 29.23 -11.04 5.46
CA GLN A 126 28.17 -11.93 4.98
C GLN A 126 26.83 -11.20 4.82
N MET A 127 26.48 -10.30 5.76
CA MET A 127 25.25 -9.53 5.68
C MET A 127 25.16 -8.65 4.40
N LEU A 128 26.29 -8.10 3.95
CA LEU A 128 26.34 -7.35 2.71
C LEU A 128 26.06 -8.25 1.50
N GLU A 129 26.69 -9.41 1.44
CA GLU A 129 26.45 -10.37 0.35
C GLU A 129 25.03 -10.90 0.35
N ASP A 130 24.42 -11.12 1.52
CA ASP A 130 23.02 -11.50 1.67
C ASP A 130 22.08 -10.39 1.15
N CYS A 131 22.33 -9.12 1.51
CA CYS A 131 21.58 -7.97 0.98
C CYS A 131 21.65 -7.88 -0.55
N VAL A 132 22.87 -8.05 -1.10
CA VAL A 132 23.11 -7.97 -2.55
C VAL A 132 22.44 -9.13 -3.28
N THR A 133 22.57 -10.34 -2.75
CA THR A 133 21.98 -11.55 -3.33
C THR A 133 20.47 -11.46 -3.38
N TYR A 134 19.83 -11.17 -2.24
CA TYR A 134 18.38 -11.01 -2.15
C TYR A 134 17.89 -9.85 -3.01
N GLY A 135 18.50 -8.67 -2.83
CA GLY A 135 18.09 -7.45 -3.53
C GLY A 135 18.21 -7.56 -5.04
N ARG A 136 19.34 -8.09 -5.57
CA ARG A 136 19.53 -8.28 -7.01
C ARG A 136 18.57 -9.31 -7.58
N THR A 137 18.37 -10.43 -6.91
CA THR A 137 17.43 -11.47 -7.36
C THR A 137 16.03 -10.91 -7.46
N LEU A 138 15.56 -10.19 -6.43
CA LEU A 138 14.21 -9.62 -6.43
C LEU A 138 14.06 -8.47 -7.43
N MET A 139 15.11 -7.65 -7.64
CA MET A 139 15.10 -6.55 -8.62
C MET A 139 14.86 -7.01 -10.06
N ILE A 140 15.27 -8.22 -10.45
CA ILE A 140 14.96 -8.77 -11.77
C ILE A 140 13.44 -8.80 -12.04
N PHE A 141 12.64 -8.96 -11.00
CA PHE A 141 11.20 -9.03 -11.06
C PHE A 141 10.48 -7.70 -10.76
N ASN A 142 11.22 -6.61 -10.52
CA ASN A 142 10.64 -5.32 -10.15
C ASN A 142 9.62 -4.81 -11.18
N THR A 143 9.86 -5.00 -12.48
CA THR A 143 8.88 -4.65 -13.53
C THR A 143 7.57 -5.43 -13.36
N ALA A 144 7.63 -6.72 -13.02
CA ALA A 144 6.45 -7.55 -12.77
C ALA A 144 5.70 -7.08 -11.50
N PHE A 145 6.42 -6.71 -10.44
CA PHE A 145 5.83 -6.12 -9.23
C PHE A 145 5.12 -4.80 -9.52
N MET A 146 5.73 -3.91 -10.29
CA MET A 146 5.10 -2.66 -10.71
C MET A 146 3.85 -2.90 -11.55
N LEU A 147 3.89 -3.85 -12.50
CA LEU A 147 2.73 -4.27 -13.28
C LEU A 147 1.61 -4.83 -12.39
N GLN A 148 1.94 -5.69 -11.43
CA GLN A 148 0.97 -6.21 -10.46
C GLN A 148 0.26 -5.07 -9.72
N SER A 149 1.00 -4.09 -9.22
CA SER A 149 0.46 -2.94 -8.49
C SER A 149 -0.47 -2.09 -9.36
N VAL A 150 -0.11 -1.86 -10.61
CA VAL A 150 -0.94 -1.12 -11.56
C VAL A 150 -2.21 -1.88 -11.92
N PHE A 151 -2.12 -3.19 -12.18
CA PHE A 151 -3.29 -3.99 -12.54
C PHE A 151 -4.27 -4.16 -11.38
N GLN A 152 -3.81 -4.15 -10.11
CA GLN A 152 -4.71 -4.13 -8.96
C GLN A 152 -5.70 -2.96 -9.03
N SER A 153 -5.23 -1.77 -9.39
CA SER A 153 -6.10 -0.58 -9.55
C SER A 153 -6.90 -0.61 -10.86
N LEU A 154 -6.29 -1.05 -11.96
CA LEU A 154 -6.93 -1.05 -13.27
C LEU A 154 -8.05 -2.10 -13.40
N PHE A 155 -7.97 -3.25 -12.73
CA PHE A 155 -9.09 -4.20 -12.70
C PHE A 155 -10.35 -3.62 -12.07
N ILE A 156 -10.20 -2.73 -11.09
CA ILE A 156 -11.33 -2.07 -10.46
C ILE A 156 -11.95 -1.07 -11.45
N THR A 157 -11.10 -0.28 -12.11
CA THR A 157 -11.52 0.64 -13.19
C THR A 157 -12.17 -0.08 -14.38
N ALA A 158 -11.71 -1.29 -14.67
CA ALA A 158 -12.28 -2.16 -15.70
C ALA A 158 -13.56 -2.91 -15.24
N GLU A 159 -14.13 -2.57 -14.07
CA GLU A 159 -15.32 -3.19 -13.48
C GLU A 159 -15.17 -4.68 -13.19
N LYS A 160 -13.92 -5.16 -13.05
CA LYS A 160 -13.57 -6.56 -12.74
C LYS A 160 -12.80 -6.74 -11.42
N PRO A 161 -13.23 -6.14 -10.29
CA PRO A 161 -12.46 -6.22 -9.03
C PRO A 161 -12.29 -7.66 -8.53
N ARG A 162 -13.24 -8.56 -8.84
CA ARG A 162 -13.13 -9.99 -8.51
C ARG A 162 -12.00 -10.68 -9.27
N LEU A 163 -11.76 -10.30 -10.52
CA LEU A 163 -10.65 -10.84 -11.30
C LEU A 163 -9.32 -10.37 -10.74
N GLY A 164 -9.22 -9.11 -10.33
CA GLY A 164 -8.07 -8.59 -9.61
C GLY A 164 -7.78 -9.36 -8.32
N LEU A 165 -8.82 -9.67 -7.53
CA LEU A 165 -8.70 -10.50 -6.34
C LEU A 165 -8.18 -11.91 -6.69
N ILE A 166 -8.75 -12.57 -7.69
CA ILE A 166 -8.32 -13.92 -8.11
C ILE A 166 -6.84 -13.92 -8.51
N MET A 167 -6.39 -12.93 -9.29
CA MET A 167 -4.99 -12.81 -9.71
C MET A 167 -4.06 -12.56 -8.52
N THR A 168 -4.46 -11.71 -7.57
CA THR A 168 -3.65 -11.44 -6.36
C THR A 168 -3.59 -12.68 -5.45
N VAL A 169 -4.70 -13.38 -5.27
CA VAL A 169 -4.73 -14.62 -4.46
C VAL A 169 -3.88 -15.70 -5.14
N ALA A 170 -3.98 -15.87 -6.46
CA ALA A 170 -3.14 -16.81 -7.19
C ALA A 170 -1.64 -16.48 -7.03
N ALA A 171 -1.26 -15.20 -7.13
CA ALA A 171 0.11 -14.77 -6.88
C ALA A 171 0.56 -15.09 -5.45
N GLY A 172 -0.23 -14.71 -4.43
CA GLY A 172 0.13 -14.94 -3.04
C GLY A 172 0.18 -16.43 -2.66
N LEU A 173 -0.74 -17.25 -3.15
CA LEU A 173 -0.68 -18.72 -2.96
C LEU A 173 0.56 -19.31 -3.63
N THR A 174 0.90 -18.84 -4.83
CA THR A 174 2.13 -19.27 -5.51
C THR A 174 3.37 -18.90 -4.69
N ASN A 175 3.41 -17.68 -4.13
CA ASN A 175 4.51 -17.28 -3.25
C ASN A 175 4.64 -18.26 -2.07
N MET A 176 3.57 -18.49 -1.30
CA MET A 176 3.59 -19.39 -0.15
C MET A 176 4.04 -20.82 -0.50
N VAL A 177 3.56 -21.36 -1.65
CA VAL A 177 3.94 -22.69 -2.11
C VAL A 177 5.41 -22.72 -2.53
N LEU A 178 5.89 -21.71 -3.26
CA LEU A 178 7.27 -21.61 -3.70
C LEU A 178 8.23 -21.35 -2.53
N ASP A 179 7.83 -20.58 -1.51
CA ASP A 179 8.60 -20.43 -0.27
C ASP A 179 8.80 -21.78 0.43
N ALA A 180 7.73 -22.54 0.60
CA ALA A 180 7.83 -23.87 1.17
C ALA A 180 8.74 -24.78 0.33
N LEU A 181 8.64 -24.74 -0.98
CA LEU A 181 9.43 -25.57 -1.89
C LEU A 181 10.90 -25.15 -1.94
N PHE A 182 11.18 -23.85 -2.18
CA PHE A 182 12.55 -23.36 -2.41
C PHE A 182 13.32 -23.19 -1.11
N ILE A 183 12.66 -22.76 -0.03
CA ILE A 183 13.31 -22.50 1.24
C ILE A 183 13.35 -23.77 2.11
N ALA A 184 12.18 -24.41 2.34
CA ALA A 184 12.12 -25.54 3.28
C ALA A 184 12.58 -26.86 2.64
N VAL A 185 12.19 -27.17 1.37
CA VAL A 185 12.52 -28.44 0.71
C VAL A 185 13.87 -28.36 0.00
N PHE A 186 14.08 -27.39 -0.90
CA PHE A 186 15.32 -27.30 -1.70
C PHE A 186 16.46 -26.61 -0.95
N LYS A 187 16.16 -25.89 0.13
CA LYS A 187 17.15 -25.17 0.97
C LYS A 187 17.98 -24.16 0.19
N TRP A 188 17.36 -23.46 -0.76
CA TRP A 188 18.04 -22.42 -1.56
C TRP A 188 18.23 -21.10 -0.80
N GLY A 189 17.87 -21.04 0.48
CA GLY A 189 18.09 -19.87 1.33
C GLY A 189 17.44 -18.59 0.78
N LEU A 190 18.19 -17.47 0.84
CA LEU A 190 17.70 -16.16 0.38
C LEU A 190 17.38 -16.10 -1.11
N VAL A 191 18.12 -16.83 -1.94
CA VAL A 191 17.82 -16.90 -3.38
C VAL A 191 16.45 -17.54 -3.58
N GLY A 192 16.14 -18.61 -2.83
CA GLY A 192 14.84 -19.26 -2.86
C GLY A 192 13.70 -18.32 -2.50
N ALA A 193 13.84 -17.54 -1.42
CA ALA A 193 12.88 -16.53 -0.99
C ALA A 193 12.65 -15.45 -2.07
N ALA A 194 13.73 -14.88 -2.61
CA ALA A 194 13.64 -13.86 -3.64
C ALA A 194 13.02 -14.38 -4.95
N LEU A 195 13.32 -15.62 -5.34
CA LEU A 195 12.72 -16.27 -6.52
C LEU A 195 11.24 -16.57 -6.30
N ALA A 196 10.85 -17.05 -5.13
CA ALA A 196 9.45 -17.31 -4.80
C ALA A 196 8.61 -16.03 -4.89
N SER A 197 9.10 -14.95 -4.27
CA SER A 197 8.46 -13.63 -4.34
C SER A 197 8.44 -13.08 -5.76
N GLY A 198 9.56 -13.17 -6.50
CA GLY A 198 9.66 -12.67 -7.86
C GLY A 198 8.76 -13.42 -8.86
N LEU A 199 8.71 -14.75 -8.80
CA LEU A 199 7.85 -15.56 -9.66
C LEU A 199 6.37 -15.33 -9.35
N SER A 200 6.00 -15.16 -8.08
CA SER A 200 4.64 -14.79 -7.70
C SER A 200 4.22 -13.43 -8.26
N GLN A 201 5.13 -12.46 -8.25
CA GLN A 201 4.91 -11.14 -8.88
C GLN A 201 4.72 -11.24 -10.40
N CYS A 202 5.40 -12.19 -11.07
CA CYS A 202 5.15 -12.47 -12.49
C CYS A 202 3.71 -12.94 -12.72
N ILE A 203 3.16 -13.78 -11.85
CA ILE A 203 1.75 -14.18 -11.94
C ILE A 203 0.84 -12.96 -11.77
N GLY A 204 1.08 -12.13 -10.75
CA GLY A 204 0.28 -10.94 -10.49
C GLY A 204 0.40 -9.83 -11.55
N GLY A 205 1.52 -9.76 -12.30
CA GLY A 205 1.77 -8.74 -13.31
C GLY A 205 1.57 -9.22 -14.75
N ILE A 206 2.08 -10.40 -15.10
CA ILE A 206 2.07 -10.89 -16.50
C ILE A 206 0.73 -11.53 -16.87
N LEU A 207 0.08 -12.28 -15.98
CA LEU A 207 -1.24 -12.86 -16.32
C LEU A 207 -2.30 -11.79 -16.60
N PRO A 208 -2.42 -10.70 -15.80
CA PRO A 208 -3.29 -9.58 -16.17
C PRO A 208 -2.94 -8.99 -17.54
N LEU A 209 -1.66 -8.80 -17.84
CA LEU A 209 -1.22 -8.29 -19.14
C LEU A 209 -1.71 -9.19 -20.28
N ILE A 210 -1.53 -10.51 -20.15
CA ILE A 210 -2.03 -11.50 -21.11
C ILE A 210 -3.56 -11.44 -21.24
N TYR A 211 -4.28 -11.29 -20.11
CA TYR A 211 -5.74 -11.18 -20.13
C TYR A 211 -6.20 -9.96 -20.94
N PHE A 212 -5.62 -8.76 -20.69
CA PHE A 212 -6.01 -7.55 -21.41
C PHE A 212 -5.60 -7.56 -22.89
N LEU A 213 -4.56 -8.32 -23.27
CA LEU A 213 -4.17 -8.55 -24.67
C LEU A 213 -5.03 -9.62 -25.36
N SER A 214 -5.70 -10.47 -24.60
CA SER A 214 -6.48 -11.59 -25.13
C SER A 214 -7.77 -11.12 -25.82
N PRO A 215 -8.22 -11.82 -26.87
CA PRO A 215 -9.55 -11.65 -27.44
C PRO A 215 -10.69 -11.91 -26.44
N LYS A 216 -10.43 -12.61 -25.33
CA LYS A 216 -11.40 -12.89 -24.26
C LYS A 216 -11.62 -11.68 -23.34
N ASN A 217 -10.89 -10.58 -23.54
CA ASN A 217 -11.09 -9.35 -22.77
C ASN A 217 -12.46 -8.73 -23.11
N ASP A 218 -13.38 -8.84 -22.17
CA ASP A 218 -14.76 -8.32 -22.25
C ASP A 218 -14.93 -6.95 -21.56
N THR A 219 -13.82 -6.34 -21.12
CA THR A 219 -13.84 -5.04 -20.42
C THR A 219 -13.89 -3.86 -21.39
N ALA A 220 -14.20 -2.68 -20.84
CA ALA A 220 -14.13 -1.43 -21.59
C ALA A 220 -12.70 -1.03 -21.96
N LEU A 221 -11.69 -1.53 -21.23
CA LEU A 221 -10.28 -1.20 -21.44
C LEU A 221 -9.62 -2.18 -22.40
N LYS A 222 -9.05 -1.64 -23.48
CA LYS A 222 -8.37 -2.42 -24.51
C LYS A 222 -7.05 -1.77 -24.91
N PHE A 223 -6.08 -2.58 -25.29
CA PHE A 223 -4.84 -2.08 -25.89
C PHE A 223 -5.12 -1.50 -27.29
N VAL A 224 -4.63 -0.29 -27.52
CA VAL A 224 -4.72 0.41 -28.81
C VAL A 224 -3.36 1.01 -29.18
N LYS A 225 -3.13 1.18 -30.47
CA LYS A 225 -1.92 1.90 -30.93
C LYS A 225 -2.00 3.36 -30.49
N THR A 226 -0.98 3.82 -29.78
CA THR A 226 -0.89 5.20 -29.30
C THR A 226 0.55 5.67 -29.23
N LYS A 227 0.74 7.00 -29.29
CA LYS A 227 2.04 7.63 -28.99
C LYS A 227 2.06 8.01 -27.50
N LEU A 228 3.25 8.01 -26.91
CA LEU A 228 3.41 8.45 -25.52
C LEU A 228 3.26 9.97 -25.44
N GLU A 229 2.27 10.42 -24.67
CA GLU A 229 2.02 11.84 -24.41
C GLU A 229 2.54 12.21 -23.02
N GLY A 230 3.71 12.85 -22.98
CA GLY A 230 4.39 13.14 -21.70
C GLY A 230 3.55 13.94 -20.72
N ARG A 231 2.69 14.86 -21.19
CA ARG A 231 1.77 15.64 -20.34
C ARG A 231 0.75 14.76 -19.61
N VAL A 232 0.20 13.79 -20.29
CA VAL A 232 -0.79 12.85 -19.72
C VAL A 232 -0.13 11.96 -18.71
N LEU A 233 1.04 11.41 -19.03
CA LEU A 233 1.81 10.56 -18.15
C LEU A 233 2.27 11.30 -16.88
N LEU A 234 2.78 12.51 -17.05
CA LEU A 234 3.19 13.35 -15.91
C LEU A 234 1.99 13.66 -14.99
N LYS A 235 0.82 13.96 -15.60
CA LYS A 235 -0.41 14.19 -14.84
C LYS A 235 -0.86 12.97 -14.05
N ALA A 236 -0.78 11.78 -14.66
CA ALA A 236 -1.08 10.53 -13.95
C ALA A 236 -0.11 10.26 -12.79
N CYS A 237 1.20 10.42 -13.02
CA CYS A 237 2.21 10.29 -11.98
C CYS A 237 2.03 11.31 -10.85
N ALA A 238 1.81 12.59 -11.19
CA ALA A 238 1.55 13.64 -10.21
C ALA A 238 0.28 13.37 -9.39
N ASN A 239 -0.76 12.81 -10.03
CA ASN A 239 -2.00 12.46 -9.34
C ASN A 239 -1.84 11.30 -8.34
N GLY A 240 -0.96 10.36 -8.62
CA GLY A 240 -0.65 9.25 -7.71
C GLY A 240 0.57 9.48 -6.81
N ALA A 241 1.18 10.67 -6.84
CA ALA A 241 2.39 10.98 -6.10
C ALA A 241 2.25 10.76 -4.58
N SER A 242 1.03 10.83 -4.04
CA SER A 242 0.73 10.53 -2.64
C SER A 242 1.17 9.12 -2.22
N GLU A 243 1.08 8.13 -3.10
CA GLU A 243 1.48 6.75 -2.81
C GLU A 243 3.01 6.63 -2.65
N LEU A 244 3.75 7.24 -3.57
CA LEU A 244 5.21 7.29 -3.48
C LEU A 244 5.66 8.05 -2.23
N MET A 245 5.05 9.22 -1.97
CA MET A 245 5.33 10.02 -0.76
C MET A 245 5.06 9.24 0.51
N THR A 246 3.93 8.53 0.59
CA THR A 246 3.61 7.69 1.76
C THR A 246 4.65 6.60 1.97
N THR A 247 5.05 5.88 0.92
CA THR A 247 6.04 4.79 1.01
C THR A 247 7.41 5.29 1.48
N VAL A 248 7.90 6.39 0.90
CA VAL A 248 9.17 7.00 1.31
C VAL A 248 9.09 7.51 2.74
N SER A 249 8.01 8.21 3.08
CA SER A 249 7.80 8.76 4.42
C SER A 249 7.73 7.68 5.48
N SER A 250 6.96 6.61 5.26
CA SER A 250 6.83 5.50 6.20
C SER A 250 8.18 4.81 6.46
N SER A 251 9.02 4.67 5.44
CA SER A 251 10.37 4.09 5.61
C SER A 251 11.24 4.95 6.52
N LEU A 252 11.22 6.28 6.34
CA LEU A 252 12.00 7.22 7.17
C LEU A 252 11.46 7.26 8.62
N VAL A 253 10.15 7.31 8.77
CA VAL A 253 9.50 7.37 10.09
C VAL A 253 9.74 6.08 10.88
N SER A 254 9.69 4.91 10.24
CA SER A 254 10.03 3.64 10.89
C SER A 254 11.44 3.62 11.47
N MET A 255 12.41 4.25 10.79
CA MET A 255 13.77 4.41 11.32
C MET A 255 13.78 5.29 12.59
N LEU A 256 12.99 6.35 12.63
CA LEU A 256 12.87 7.22 13.81
C LEU A 256 12.23 6.48 15.00
N TYR A 257 11.17 5.70 14.75
CA TYR A 257 10.58 4.84 15.79
C TYR A 257 11.61 3.89 16.38
N ASN A 258 12.35 3.19 15.53
CA ASN A 258 13.38 2.27 15.97
C ASN A 258 14.48 2.97 16.79
N PHE A 259 14.89 4.17 16.39
CA PHE A 259 15.87 4.96 17.12
C PHE A 259 15.35 5.37 18.52
N GLN A 260 14.13 5.88 18.62
CA GLN A 260 13.54 6.28 19.89
C GLN A 260 13.29 5.07 20.81
N LEU A 261 12.80 3.97 20.28
CA LEU A 261 12.55 2.74 21.02
C LEU A 261 13.83 2.09 21.51
N MET A 262 14.91 2.10 20.69
CA MET A 262 16.21 1.62 21.13
C MET A 262 16.73 2.46 22.30
N ARG A 263 16.56 3.77 22.26
CA ARG A 263 16.99 4.68 23.32
C ARG A 263 16.22 4.50 24.62
N LEU A 264 14.89 4.28 24.56
CA LEU A 264 14.00 4.28 25.72
C LEU A 264 13.76 2.90 26.34
N ALA A 265 13.73 1.86 25.50
CA ALA A 265 13.38 0.50 25.91
C ALA A 265 14.33 -0.58 25.36
N GLY A 266 15.40 -0.19 24.67
CA GLY A 266 16.38 -1.11 24.11
C GLY A 266 15.79 -2.06 23.07
N GLN A 267 16.33 -3.26 22.98
CA GLN A 267 15.89 -4.28 22.02
C GLN A 267 14.43 -4.70 22.23
N ASN A 268 13.95 -4.71 23.47
CA ASN A 268 12.55 -5.05 23.76
C ASN A 268 11.58 -4.04 23.16
N GLY A 269 11.92 -2.73 23.13
CA GLY A 269 11.10 -1.71 22.49
C GLY A 269 10.96 -1.96 21.00
N ILE A 270 12.05 -2.27 20.30
CA ILE A 270 12.04 -2.57 18.86
C ILE A 270 11.24 -3.85 18.56
N ALA A 271 11.42 -4.90 19.39
CA ALA A 271 10.69 -6.15 19.22
C ALA A 271 9.18 -5.97 19.44
N ALA A 272 8.79 -5.19 20.47
CA ALA A 272 7.40 -4.85 20.72
C ALA A 272 6.77 -4.07 19.53
N TYR A 273 7.48 -3.09 19.02
CA TYR A 273 7.04 -2.30 17.85
C TYR A 273 6.89 -3.18 16.61
N GLY A 274 7.84 -4.07 16.33
CA GLY A 274 7.74 -5.02 15.22
C GLY A 274 6.48 -5.88 15.31
N ALA A 275 6.15 -6.41 16.49
CA ALA A 275 4.93 -7.18 16.69
C ALA A 275 3.65 -6.34 16.44
N VAL A 276 3.64 -5.08 16.89
CA VAL A 276 2.53 -4.14 16.64
C VAL A 276 2.38 -3.85 15.16
N MET A 277 3.48 -3.61 14.43
CA MET A 277 3.47 -3.30 13.01
C MET A 277 2.91 -4.43 12.13
N TYR A 278 3.17 -5.69 12.46
CA TYR A 278 2.57 -6.81 11.72
C TYR A 278 1.04 -6.82 11.81
N VAL A 279 0.50 -6.50 12.97
CA VAL A 279 -0.96 -6.42 13.18
C VAL A 279 -1.53 -5.18 12.52
N GLU A 280 -0.86 -4.05 12.70
CA GLU A 280 -1.22 -2.75 12.11
C GLU A 280 -1.38 -2.87 10.60
N PHE A 281 -0.41 -3.48 9.92
CA PHE A 281 -0.43 -3.63 8.47
C PHE A 281 -1.68 -4.36 7.96
N ALA A 282 -2.14 -5.39 8.68
CA ALA A 282 -3.37 -6.11 8.33
C ALA A 282 -4.63 -5.25 8.55
N PHE A 283 -4.67 -4.43 9.60
CA PHE A 283 -5.81 -3.57 9.91
C PHE A 283 -5.92 -2.40 8.94
N VAL A 284 -4.79 -1.74 8.65
CA VAL A 284 -4.73 -0.63 7.67
C VAL A 284 -5.05 -1.09 6.25
N ALA A 285 -4.71 -2.34 5.91
CA ALA A 285 -5.06 -2.92 4.61
C ALA A 285 -6.58 -2.87 4.32
N VAL A 286 -7.43 -2.90 5.34
CA VAL A 286 -8.90 -2.74 5.18
C VAL A 286 -9.24 -1.33 4.69
N PHE A 287 -8.63 -0.29 5.26
CA PHE A 287 -8.86 1.10 4.85
C PHE A 287 -8.32 1.38 3.45
N ILE A 288 -7.11 0.89 3.16
CA ILE A 288 -6.48 1.02 1.85
C ILE A 288 -7.30 0.28 0.79
N GLY A 289 -7.71 -0.96 1.07
CA GLY A 289 -8.51 -1.77 0.14
C GLY A 289 -9.85 -1.15 -0.18
N TYR A 290 -10.53 -0.57 0.82
CA TYR A 290 -11.75 0.19 0.60
C TYR A 290 -11.50 1.44 -0.27
N SER A 291 -10.47 2.21 0.05
CA SER A 291 -10.14 3.44 -0.65
C SER A 291 -9.80 3.18 -2.13
N ILE A 292 -8.95 2.19 -2.41
CA ILE A 292 -8.61 1.77 -3.78
C ILE A 292 -9.85 1.24 -4.50
N GLY A 293 -10.70 0.46 -3.79
CA GLY A 293 -11.91 -0.13 -4.34
C GLY A 293 -12.96 0.91 -4.76
N THR A 294 -13.03 2.03 -4.07
CA THR A 294 -14.05 3.07 -4.31
C THR A 294 -13.55 4.24 -5.15
N ALA A 295 -12.25 4.46 -5.27
CA ALA A 295 -11.67 5.57 -6.03
C ALA A 295 -12.13 5.63 -7.50
N PRO A 296 -12.20 4.54 -8.28
CA PRO A 296 -12.70 4.57 -9.65
C PRO A 296 -14.17 5.00 -9.77
N ILE A 297 -15.02 4.69 -8.76
CA ILE A 297 -16.42 5.12 -8.72
C ILE A 297 -16.47 6.66 -8.65
N VAL A 298 -15.73 7.23 -7.71
CA VAL A 298 -15.64 8.69 -7.54
C VAL A 298 -15.10 9.36 -8.81
N SER A 299 -14.01 8.80 -9.37
CA SER A 299 -13.39 9.35 -10.59
C SER A 299 -14.33 9.32 -11.78
N TYR A 300 -15.08 8.23 -11.97
CA TYR A 300 -16.06 8.09 -13.05
C TYR A 300 -17.17 9.14 -12.95
N HIS A 301 -17.80 9.23 -11.75
CA HIS A 301 -18.89 10.19 -11.55
C HIS A 301 -18.41 11.65 -11.62
N TYR A 302 -17.19 11.92 -11.17
CA TYR A 302 -16.57 13.23 -11.35
C TYR A 302 -16.37 13.55 -12.85
N GLY A 303 -15.94 12.56 -13.65
CA GLY A 303 -15.78 12.70 -15.09
C GLY A 303 -17.10 12.92 -15.83
N SER A 304 -18.16 12.23 -15.40
CA SER A 304 -19.51 12.36 -16.00
C SER A 304 -20.27 13.60 -15.54
N GLY A 305 -19.72 14.39 -14.59
CA GLY A 305 -20.41 15.56 -14.03
C GLY A 305 -21.55 15.21 -13.06
N ASN A 306 -21.65 13.96 -12.62
CA ASN A 306 -22.66 13.51 -11.65
C ASN A 306 -22.23 13.86 -10.22
N ASN A 307 -22.36 15.12 -9.86
CA ASN A 307 -21.94 15.66 -8.57
C ASN A 307 -22.73 15.07 -7.39
N ASP A 308 -23.99 14.71 -7.61
CA ASP A 308 -24.83 14.09 -6.57
C ASP A 308 -24.27 12.75 -6.15
N GLU A 309 -23.74 11.95 -7.08
CA GLU A 309 -23.14 10.67 -6.76
C GLU A 309 -21.76 10.84 -6.13
N VAL A 310 -20.97 11.82 -6.54
CA VAL A 310 -19.70 12.17 -5.87
C VAL A 310 -19.96 12.53 -4.39
N LYS A 311 -20.98 13.35 -4.13
CA LYS A 311 -21.42 13.71 -2.77
C LYS A 311 -21.91 12.49 -1.99
N ASN A 312 -22.75 11.65 -2.60
CA ASN A 312 -23.25 10.41 -2.03
C ASN A 312 -22.10 9.48 -1.61
N MET A 313 -21.12 9.30 -2.49
CA MET A 313 -19.94 8.47 -2.21
C MET A 313 -19.09 9.03 -1.06
N LEU A 314 -18.85 10.35 -1.03
CA LEU A 314 -18.11 10.99 0.07
C LEU A 314 -18.81 10.76 1.41
N GLN A 315 -20.10 11.09 1.51
CA GLN A 315 -20.87 10.98 2.76
C GLN A 315 -20.94 9.54 3.27
N LYS A 316 -21.23 8.57 2.37
CA LYS A 316 -21.31 7.16 2.74
C LYS A 316 -19.96 6.60 3.15
N SER A 317 -18.90 6.96 2.43
CA SER A 317 -17.55 6.49 2.74
C SER A 317 -17.05 7.04 4.06
N PHE A 318 -17.34 8.30 4.39
CA PHE A 318 -17.01 8.85 5.71
C PHE A 318 -17.69 8.08 6.85
N LYS A 319 -18.98 7.76 6.70
CA LYS A 319 -19.70 6.94 7.69
C LYS A 319 -19.11 5.53 7.80
N ILE A 320 -18.81 4.90 6.66
CA ILE A 320 -18.18 3.58 6.63
C ILE A 320 -16.79 3.62 7.30
N MET A 321 -15.96 4.61 6.96
CA MET A 321 -14.62 4.74 7.54
C MET A 321 -14.65 5.03 9.03
N SER A 322 -15.61 5.84 9.51
CA SER A 322 -15.80 6.07 10.94
C SER A 322 -16.19 4.78 11.67
N VAL A 323 -17.12 4.02 11.13
CA VAL A 323 -17.53 2.73 11.72
C VAL A 323 -16.39 1.72 11.69
N LEU A 324 -15.69 1.61 10.56
CA LEU A 324 -14.53 0.72 10.44
C LEU A 324 -13.40 1.12 11.39
N GLY A 325 -13.11 2.42 11.51
CA GLY A 325 -12.07 2.93 12.40
C GLY A 325 -12.35 2.59 13.88
N ILE A 326 -13.57 2.83 14.34
CA ILE A 326 -14.01 2.46 15.69
C ILE A 326 -13.94 0.94 15.86
N THR A 327 -14.43 0.18 14.88
CA THR A 327 -14.42 -1.29 14.92
C THR A 327 -12.98 -1.82 15.01
N MET A 328 -12.05 -1.29 14.19
CA MET A 328 -10.63 -1.71 14.22
C MET A 328 -9.97 -1.34 15.55
N MET A 329 -10.26 -0.16 16.11
CA MET A 329 -9.76 0.23 17.42
C MET A 329 -10.27 -0.72 18.50
N VAL A 330 -11.58 -1.02 18.55
CA VAL A 330 -12.16 -1.94 19.53
C VAL A 330 -11.59 -3.35 19.38
N LEU A 331 -11.47 -3.85 18.15
CA LEU A 331 -10.84 -5.15 17.87
C LEU A 331 -9.38 -5.17 18.32
N ALA A 332 -8.61 -4.11 18.06
CA ALA A 332 -7.23 -4.00 18.51
C ALA A 332 -7.11 -4.01 20.05
N GLN A 333 -8.02 -3.33 20.76
CA GLN A 333 -8.04 -3.35 22.23
C GLN A 333 -8.32 -4.75 22.78
N ILE A 334 -9.29 -5.48 22.20
CA ILE A 334 -9.67 -6.83 22.63
C ILE A 334 -8.56 -7.83 22.27
N LEU A 335 -8.03 -7.73 21.05
CA LEU A 335 -7.06 -8.67 20.51
C LEU A 335 -5.61 -8.37 20.90
N ALA A 336 -5.34 -7.25 21.58
CA ALA A 336 -3.97 -6.86 21.98
C ALA A 336 -3.23 -7.98 22.71
N SER A 337 -3.86 -8.58 23.73
CA SER A 337 -3.26 -9.65 24.53
C SER A 337 -3.09 -10.96 23.74
N PRO A 338 -4.12 -11.53 23.05
CA PRO A 338 -3.92 -12.75 22.28
C PRO A 338 -2.93 -12.58 21.13
N LEU A 339 -2.91 -11.43 20.44
CA LEU A 339 -1.95 -11.17 19.36
C LEU A 339 -0.53 -11.01 19.88
N ALA A 340 -0.33 -10.24 20.95
CA ALA A 340 0.99 -10.15 21.60
C ALA A 340 1.51 -11.52 22.06
N LYS A 341 0.62 -12.40 22.56
CA LYS A 341 0.99 -13.76 22.98
C LYS A 341 1.54 -14.60 21.83
N VAL A 342 1.01 -14.43 20.62
CA VAL A 342 1.48 -15.15 19.43
C VAL A 342 2.91 -14.75 19.06
N PHE A 343 3.23 -13.45 19.14
CA PHE A 343 4.53 -12.93 18.68
C PHE A 343 5.61 -12.94 19.77
N VAL A 344 5.23 -12.63 21.02
CA VAL A 344 6.20 -12.35 22.12
C VAL A 344 5.82 -13.02 23.45
N GLY A 345 4.96 -14.04 23.42
CA GLY A 345 4.48 -14.72 24.64
C GLY A 345 5.54 -15.50 25.42
N TYR A 346 6.75 -15.62 24.90
CA TYR A 346 7.89 -16.27 25.53
C TYR A 346 8.61 -15.42 26.60
N ASP A 347 8.40 -14.08 26.57
CA ASP A 347 9.00 -13.12 27.51
C ASP A 347 7.91 -12.24 28.10
N LYS A 348 7.74 -12.32 29.45
CA LYS A 348 6.67 -11.61 30.15
C LYS A 348 6.83 -10.09 30.08
N GLN A 349 8.04 -9.58 30.23
CA GLN A 349 8.28 -8.12 30.18
C GLN A 349 8.01 -7.54 28.79
N LEU A 350 8.47 -8.23 27.76
CA LEU A 350 8.23 -7.88 26.36
C LEU A 350 6.74 -7.99 26.02
N PHE A 351 6.06 -9.04 26.52
CA PHE A 351 4.62 -9.22 26.34
C PHE A 351 3.82 -8.05 26.95
N ASP A 352 4.08 -7.70 28.22
CA ASP A 352 3.37 -6.61 28.90
C ASP A 352 3.60 -5.27 28.20
N MET A 353 4.84 -4.99 27.75
CA MET A 353 5.19 -3.81 26.96
C MET A 353 4.45 -3.79 25.62
N THR A 354 4.37 -4.92 24.91
CA THR A 354 3.70 -5.03 23.61
C THR A 354 2.19 -4.80 23.75
N VAL A 355 1.56 -5.41 24.76
CA VAL A 355 0.11 -5.22 25.02
C VAL A 355 -0.19 -3.76 25.35
N HIS A 356 0.59 -3.16 26.25
CA HIS A 356 0.42 -1.75 26.62
C HIS A 356 0.62 -0.83 25.40
N GLY A 357 1.73 -0.99 24.68
CA GLY A 357 2.04 -0.21 23.49
C GLY A 357 0.96 -0.35 22.40
N PHE A 358 0.50 -1.58 22.13
CA PHE A 358 -0.53 -1.81 21.13
C PHE A 358 -1.87 -1.16 21.50
N ARG A 359 -2.24 -1.18 22.77
CA ARG A 359 -3.46 -0.49 23.23
C ARG A 359 -3.38 1.02 23.01
N LEU A 360 -2.25 1.67 23.37
CA LEU A 360 -2.06 3.10 23.11
C LEU A 360 -2.01 3.42 21.62
N PHE A 361 -1.28 2.62 20.86
CA PHE A 361 -1.15 2.77 19.42
C PHE A 361 -2.49 2.65 18.69
N SER A 362 -3.38 1.75 19.15
CA SER A 362 -4.63 1.43 18.43
C SER A 362 -5.63 2.58 18.32
N PHE A 363 -5.51 3.62 19.13
CA PHE A 363 -6.41 4.79 19.04
C PHE A 363 -6.31 5.51 17.69
N TYR A 364 -5.19 5.41 16.99
CA TYR A 364 -5.02 6.03 15.68
C TYR A 364 -5.99 5.47 14.62
N PHE A 365 -6.43 4.20 14.75
CA PHE A 365 -7.37 3.60 13.79
C PHE A 365 -8.67 4.38 13.65
N ILE A 366 -9.11 5.12 14.68
CA ILE A 366 -10.34 5.92 14.66
C ILE A 366 -10.32 6.92 13.51
N LEU A 367 -9.17 7.56 13.25
CA LEU A 367 -9.02 8.63 12.26
C LEU A 367 -8.26 8.19 11.00
N ALA A 368 -7.43 7.15 11.08
CA ALA A 368 -6.61 6.68 9.97
C ALA A 368 -7.42 6.40 8.71
N GLY A 369 -8.57 5.70 8.85
CA GLY A 369 -9.44 5.40 7.73
C GLY A 369 -9.97 6.66 7.03
N ILE A 370 -10.35 7.68 7.78
CA ILE A 370 -10.85 8.96 7.24
C ILE A 370 -9.74 9.69 6.50
N ASN A 371 -8.53 9.76 7.06
CA ASN A 371 -7.40 10.44 6.45
C ASN A 371 -6.92 9.75 5.18
N ILE A 372 -6.82 8.40 5.20
CA ILE A 372 -6.49 7.60 4.02
C ILE A 372 -7.52 7.80 2.92
N TYR A 373 -8.81 7.73 3.27
CA TYR A 373 -9.88 7.93 2.30
C TYR A 373 -9.90 9.36 1.75
N SER A 374 -9.66 10.39 2.58
CA SER A 374 -9.61 11.79 2.14
C SER A 374 -8.52 12.01 1.10
N SER A 375 -7.33 11.46 1.32
CA SER A 375 -6.24 11.49 0.34
C SER A 375 -6.63 10.80 -0.96
N SER A 376 -7.16 9.57 -0.88
CA SER A 376 -7.63 8.80 -2.03
C SER A 376 -8.78 9.49 -2.77
N PHE A 377 -9.69 10.16 -2.07
CA PHE A 377 -10.78 10.93 -2.67
C PHE A 377 -10.26 12.10 -3.52
N PHE A 378 -9.25 12.84 -3.06
CA PHE A 378 -8.65 13.89 -3.88
C PHE A 378 -7.86 13.31 -5.07
N THR A 379 -7.21 12.16 -4.93
CA THR A 379 -6.63 11.44 -6.08
C THR A 379 -7.72 11.06 -7.09
N ALA A 380 -8.86 10.57 -6.63
CA ALA A 380 -10.00 10.23 -7.47
C ALA A 380 -10.60 11.45 -8.19
N LEU A 381 -10.60 12.62 -7.56
CA LEU A 381 -10.96 13.92 -8.20
C LEU A 381 -9.86 14.45 -9.13
N ASN A 382 -8.79 13.69 -9.38
CA ASN A 382 -7.62 14.09 -10.15
C ASN A 382 -6.91 15.35 -9.59
N ASN A 383 -6.91 15.49 -8.29
CA ASN A 383 -6.16 16.52 -7.57
C ASN A 383 -5.04 15.90 -6.70
N GLY A 384 -4.03 15.35 -7.36
CA GLY A 384 -2.90 14.70 -6.72
C GLY A 384 -2.09 15.62 -5.79
N MET A 385 -2.09 16.94 -6.03
CA MET A 385 -1.40 17.88 -5.15
C MET A 385 -1.98 17.88 -3.72
N ILE A 386 -3.30 17.97 -3.59
CA ILE A 386 -3.95 17.94 -2.27
C ILE A 386 -3.76 16.56 -1.62
N SER A 387 -3.94 15.49 -2.40
CA SER A 387 -3.69 14.14 -1.93
C SER A 387 -2.27 13.97 -1.40
N ALA A 388 -1.26 14.45 -2.13
CA ALA A 388 0.14 14.42 -1.71
C ALA A 388 0.40 15.25 -0.45
N ILE A 389 -0.19 16.44 -0.34
CA ILE A 389 -0.07 17.28 0.87
C ILE A 389 -0.65 16.55 2.10
N ILE A 390 -1.85 15.96 1.98
CA ILE A 390 -2.45 15.21 3.08
C ILE A 390 -1.56 14.05 3.50
N SER A 391 -1.11 13.22 2.55
CA SER A 391 -0.28 12.05 2.83
C SER A 391 1.09 12.42 3.41
N PHE A 392 1.75 13.40 2.83
CA PHE A 392 3.07 13.87 3.29
C PHE A 392 3.00 14.49 4.67
N SER A 393 2.04 15.41 4.89
CA SER A 393 1.86 16.06 6.20
C SER A 393 1.52 15.04 7.28
N ARG A 394 0.68 14.06 6.97
CA ARG A 394 0.28 12.99 7.87
C ARG A 394 1.49 12.18 8.33
N THR A 395 2.21 11.60 7.38
CA THR A 395 3.27 10.62 7.68
C THR A 395 4.60 11.32 7.98
N LEU A 396 5.17 12.07 7.05
CA LEU A 396 6.50 12.68 7.29
C LEU A 396 6.43 13.91 8.18
N GLY A 397 5.41 14.75 8.04
CA GLY A 397 5.29 15.98 8.82
C GLY A 397 4.95 15.71 10.29
N PHE A 398 3.71 15.38 10.54
CA PHE A 398 3.20 15.28 11.91
C PHE A 398 3.72 14.08 12.68
N GLU A 399 3.85 12.92 12.02
CA GLU A 399 4.30 11.71 12.69
C GLU A 399 5.77 11.82 13.10
N THR A 400 6.64 12.37 12.23
CA THR A 400 8.03 12.68 12.58
C THR A 400 8.12 13.61 13.77
N LEU A 401 7.37 14.73 13.75
CA LEU A 401 7.37 15.70 14.86
C LEU A 401 6.86 15.04 16.15
N ALA A 402 5.79 14.26 16.07
CA ALA A 402 5.22 13.60 17.23
C ALA A 402 6.18 12.57 17.85
N VAL A 403 6.84 11.73 17.01
CA VAL A 403 7.83 10.74 17.47
C VAL A 403 9.06 11.39 18.12
N ILE A 404 9.42 12.63 17.73
CA ILE A 404 10.54 13.35 18.33
C ILE A 404 10.10 14.06 19.61
N ILE A 405 8.96 14.73 19.61
CA ILE A 405 8.53 15.64 20.67
C ILE A 405 7.85 14.91 21.83
N LEU A 406 6.90 14.02 21.57
CA LEU A 406 6.11 13.37 22.62
C LEU A 406 6.94 12.54 23.60
N PRO A 407 7.99 11.80 23.17
CA PRO A 407 8.82 11.05 24.10
C PRO A 407 9.58 11.94 25.10
N ILE A 408 9.75 13.21 24.84
CA ILE A 408 10.38 14.16 25.79
C ILE A 408 9.52 14.32 27.04
N PHE A 409 8.19 14.27 26.90
CA PHE A 409 7.23 14.46 27.99
C PHE A 409 6.65 13.16 28.52
N LEU A 410 6.41 12.19 27.67
CA LEU A 410 5.69 10.96 27.96
C LEU A 410 6.58 9.70 27.88
N GLN A 411 7.88 9.86 27.61
CA GLN A 411 8.82 8.76 27.45
C GLN A 411 8.30 7.71 26.45
N LEU A 412 8.26 6.44 26.84
CA LEU A 412 7.83 5.33 25.97
C LEU A 412 6.37 5.47 25.49
N ASP A 413 5.47 5.93 26.34
CA ASP A 413 4.07 6.14 25.97
C ASP A 413 3.93 7.23 24.89
N GLY A 414 4.84 8.23 24.90
CA GLY A 414 4.92 9.23 23.84
C GLY A 414 5.25 8.64 22.48
N VAL A 415 6.05 7.58 22.40
CA VAL A 415 6.34 6.88 21.15
C VAL A 415 5.08 6.17 20.63
N TRP A 416 4.34 5.48 21.51
CA TRP A 416 3.12 4.76 21.11
C TRP A 416 1.97 5.69 20.70
N LEU A 417 1.86 6.85 21.34
CA LEU A 417 0.83 7.85 21.04
C LEU A 417 1.18 8.76 19.85
N ALA A 418 2.41 8.74 19.37
CA ALA A 418 2.88 9.65 18.32
C ALA A 418 2.03 9.57 17.06
N ILE A 419 1.72 8.38 16.58
CA ILE A 419 0.87 8.19 15.41
C ILE A 419 -0.56 8.70 15.64
N THR A 420 -1.12 8.53 16.83
CA THR A 420 -2.46 9.02 17.17
C THR A 420 -2.52 10.56 17.10
N VAL A 421 -1.52 11.23 17.64
CA VAL A 421 -1.43 12.70 17.56
C VAL A 421 -1.25 13.17 16.13
N ALA A 422 -0.41 12.48 15.35
CA ALA A 422 -0.21 12.77 13.93
C ALA A 422 -1.53 12.63 13.13
N GLU A 423 -2.32 11.59 13.41
CA GLU A 423 -3.62 11.40 12.75
C GLU A 423 -4.65 12.46 13.12
N ILE A 424 -4.63 12.97 14.36
CA ILE A 424 -5.49 14.11 14.76
C ILE A 424 -5.11 15.36 13.96
N CYS A 425 -3.83 15.68 13.85
CA CYS A 425 -3.37 16.83 13.07
C CYS A 425 -3.69 16.65 11.58
N ALA A 426 -3.49 15.45 11.04
CA ALA A 426 -3.82 15.12 9.65
C ALA A 426 -5.32 15.21 9.37
N PHE A 427 -6.15 14.81 10.33
CA PHE A 427 -7.62 14.93 10.24
C PHE A 427 -8.04 16.40 10.08
N VAL A 428 -7.46 17.31 10.87
CA VAL A 428 -7.73 18.75 10.73
C VAL A 428 -7.39 19.24 9.33
N ILE A 429 -6.23 18.85 8.77
CA ILE A 429 -5.84 19.21 7.40
C ILE A 429 -6.80 18.58 6.37
N SER A 430 -7.13 17.30 6.51
CA SER A 430 -8.02 16.60 5.60
C SER A 430 -9.39 17.27 5.53
N ILE A 431 -9.99 17.58 6.69
CA ILE A 431 -11.29 18.26 6.76
C ILE A 431 -11.19 19.68 6.23
N SER A 432 -10.11 20.42 6.53
CA SER A 432 -9.90 21.77 6.01
C SER A 432 -9.88 21.80 4.47
N PHE A 433 -9.17 20.87 3.83
CA PHE A 433 -9.19 20.75 2.37
C PHE A 433 -10.56 20.34 1.81
N LEU A 434 -11.26 19.42 2.47
CA LEU A 434 -12.61 19.04 2.07
C LEU A 434 -13.57 20.22 2.12
N ILE A 435 -13.52 21.01 3.18
CA ILE A 435 -14.36 22.23 3.30
C ILE A 435 -13.96 23.27 2.26
N ALA A 436 -12.65 23.56 2.10
CA ALA A 436 -12.14 24.60 1.21
C ALA A 436 -12.37 24.29 -0.28
N LYS A 437 -12.52 23.02 -0.66
CA LYS A 437 -12.67 22.61 -2.07
C LYS A 437 -14.08 22.15 -2.43
N LYS A 438 -15.04 22.20 -1.52
CA LYS A 438 -16.41 21.73 -1.73
C LYS A 438 -17.10 22.41 -2.94
N GLU A 439 -16.95 23.74 -3.07
CA GLU A 439 -17.55 24.49 -4.18
C GLU A 439 -16.87 24.17 -5.51
N LYS A 440 -15.54 24.02 -5.52
CA LYS A 440 -14.78 23.71 -6.75
C LYS A 440 -15.17 22.37 -7.36
N TYR A 441 -15.48 21.37 -6.52
CA TYR A 441 -15.76 20.01 -6.95
C TYR A 441 -17.23 19.61 -6.77
N HIS A 442 -18.08 20.50 -6.29
CA HIS A 442 -19.52 20.36 -6.16
C HIS A 442 -19.99 19.10 -5.40
N TYR A 443 -19.29 18.71 -4.33
CA TYR A 443 -19.63 17.53 -3.53
C TYR A 443 -20.26 17.84 -2.14
N ALA A 444 -20.62 19.08 -1.86
CA ALA A 444 -21.31 19.50 -0.62
C ALA A 444 -22.46 20.48 -0.89
#